data_87528b4992751ae629c7b81f38b22653
#
_entry.id   87528b4992751ae629c7b81f38b22653
#
_cell.length_a   1.000
_cell.length_b   1.000
_cell.length_c   1.000
_cell.angle_alpha   90.00
_cell.angle_beta   90.00
_cell.angle_gamma   90.00
#
_symmetry.space_group_name_H-M   'P 1'
#
loop_
_entity.id
_entity.type
_entity.pdbx_description
1 polymer ?
#
loop_
_entity_poly.entity_id
_entity_poly.type
_entity_poly.pdbx_seq_one_letter_code
_entity_poly.pdbx_strand_id
1 'polypeptide(L)'
;MEKKYIHYCWFGDKPLPKLAKKCIKSWKKYLPDYEIIRWSEENVDLEECPFIKEAYENKKWAFVADYARTKAIYEYGGIYFDTDMEVVKNIDELLNTGNGFLGVEDSHMIACGVWYEPKKHSYLATEMLKFYRSQSFFDIDNIYSISIPRIISSILDDYDSTLDETQKLKHNEIIYRRDYFYPYSYDFQNNIFTDDTCMIHYYDASWVPKWEQRENKIYRTLGKKNGLRFIKGCRFFKKNVRKCIRIILHPVIVYKRKKEKITKQYLEGLNKTYKNIQKFNNCNYVAFVNPNWMGVRNATNELFDNVVYCTEIFRKKDIKMIGNYIINNNIKEVIFSGFCIGWKDLCIYLHKKGIILKTYFHGSHSQVTEPYGWQRNMEIFKLHKEGIINQIATCKESLVDFYKNQGCDIVLLRNRVSLKPKKNKNYQTKKRIGIYAAKTEDFRKNVFDQIAAVSLLNDKKIIIDMVPMTKQAMTFCDLLGLKIEGSENPIPREELLKRMGKNDINLYVTFSECAPMLPIESFSTGVPCLTGNNHHYFKNHQLEKYLVVNNESSSIDISLKIKQCLENKNEIIKLYNEWYLNNEALSKKGVEEYLKIQEVKNEK
;
A
#
# COMPACT_ATOMS: atom_id res chain seq x y z
N MET A 1 -33.98 48.91 -8.51
CA MET A 1 -33.27 47.89 -9.30
C MET A 1 -32.71 46.86 -8.35
N GLU A 2 -32.93 45.60 -8.64
CA GLU A 2 -32.37 44.51 -7.84
C GLU A 2 -30.84 44.53 -7.95
N LYS A 3 -30.10 44.40 -6.84
CA LYS A 3 -28.63 44.43 -6.87
C LYS A 3 -28.11 43.21 -7.55
N LYS A 4 -27.15 43.39 -8.47
CA LYS A 4 -26.44 42.32 -9.20
C LYS A 4 -25.10 42.07 -8.54
N TYR A 5 -24.76 40.81 -8.31
CA TYR A 5 -23.54 40.43 -7.58
C TYR A 5 -22.58 39.57 -8.37
N ILE A 6 -21.29 39.83 -8.18
CA ILE A 6 -20.20 38.94 -8.53
C ILE A 6 -19.53 38.46 -7.24
N HIS A 7 -19.42 37.17 -7.05
CA HIS A 7 -18.83 36.53 -5.89
C HIS A 7 -17.48 35.91 -6.24
N TYR A 8 -16.52 36.01 -5.34
CA TYR A 8 -15.30 35.23 -5.39
C TYR A 8 -14.80 34.89 -3.98
N CYS A 9 -14.07 33.79 -3.83
CA CYS A 9 -13.51 33.36 -2.55
C CYS A 9 -12.02 33.58 -2.47
N TRP A 10 -11.53 34.06 -1.30
CA TRP A 10 -10.11 34.14 -1.01
C TRP A 10 -9.88 34.02 0.48
N PHE A 11 -9.39 32.83 0.92
CA PHE A 11 -9.13 32.48 2.32
C PHE A 11 -7.62 32.39 2.59
N GLY A 12 -7.25 32.58 3.87
CA GLY A 12 -5.87 32.59 4.36
C GLY A 12 -5.15 33.94 4.17
N ASP A 13 -4.00 34.08 4.85
CA ASP A 13 -3.28 35.36 5.00
C ASP A 13 -2.54 35.86 3.75
N LYS A 14 -2.61 35.13 2.63
CA LYS A 14 -1.84 35.50 1.44
C LYS A 14 -2.54 36.58 0.63
N PRO A 15 -1.76 37.58 0.15
CA PRO A 15 -2.31 38.59 -0.74
C PRO A 15 -2.74 37.98 -2.09
N LEU A 16 -3.74 38.59 -2.73
CA LEU A 16 -4.18 38.22 -4.09
C LEU A 16 -3.02 38.26 -5.08
N PRO A 17 -2.79 37.18 -5.85
CA PRO A 17 -1.76 37.11 -6.86
C PRO A 17 -2.02 38.07 -8.03
N LYS A 18 -1.01 38.33 -8.86
CA LYS A 18 -1.13 39.24 -10.01
C LYS A 18 -2.21 38.78 -10.99
N LEU A 19 -2.36 37.48 -11.21
CA LEU A 19 -3.38 36.91 -12.07
C LEU A 19 -4.79 37.21 -11.55
N ALA A 20 -5.07 36.94 -10.27
CA ALA A 20 -6.35 37.24 -9.66
C ALA A 20 -6.72 38.73 -9.78
N LYS A 21 -5.76 39.63 -9.57
CA LYS A 21 -5.97 41.08 -9.76
C LYS A 21 -6.30 41.43 -11.21
N LYS A 22 -5.68 40.76 -12.20
CA LYS A 22 -5.99 40.90 -13.64
C LYS A 22 -7.43 40.45 -13.92
N CYS A 23 -7.82 39.29 -13.43
CA CYS A 23 -9.16 38.74 -13.63
C CYS A 23 -10.23 39.63 -13.00
N ILE A 24 -10.07 40.07 -11.75
CA ILE A 24 -10.99 40.99 -11.09
C ILE A 24 -11.10 42.33 -11.85
N LYS A 25 -9.99 42.83 -12.45
CA LYS A 25 -10.05 44.03 -13.30
C LYS A 25 -10.88 43.79 -14.56
N SER A 26 -10.85 42.60 -15.15
CA SER A 26 -11.67 42.26 -16.32
C SER A 26 -13.16 42.21 -15.97
N TRP A 27 -13.51 41.68 -14.79
CA TRP A 27 -14.92 41.69 -14.33
C TRP A 27 -15.46 43.10 -14.20
N LYS A 28 -14.71 44.02 -13.57
CA LYS A 28 -15.08 45.43 -13.47
C LYS A 28 -15.25 46.13 -14.81
N LYS A 29 -14.47 45.69 -15.81
CA LYS A 29 -14.52 46.26 -17.17
C LYS A 29 -15.78 45.83 -17.93
N TYR A 30 -16.09 44.52 -17.89
CA TYR A 30 -17.15 43.94 -18.72
C TYR A 30 -18.51 43.82 -18.01
N LEU A 31 -18.52 43.92 -16.67
CA LEU A 31 -19.71 43.83 -15.80
C LEU A 31 -19.74 45.02 -14.80
N PRO A 32 -19.73 46.29 -15.28
CA PRO A 32 -19.59 47.47 -14.40
C PRO A 32 -20.73 47.63 -13.43
N ASP A 33 -21.92 47.13 -13.75
CA ASP A 33 -23.13 47.27 -12.92
C ASP A 33 -23.23 46.24 -11.78
N TYR A 34 -22.23 45.37 -11.66
CA TYR A 34 -22.20 44.33 -10.64
C TYR A 34 -21.39 44.77 -9.41
N GLU A 35 -21.95 44.54 -8.23
CA GLU A 35 -21.21 44.67 -6.97
C GLU A 35 -20.36 43.43 -6.74
N ILE A 36 -19.04 43.61 -6.57
CA ILE A 36 -18.10 42.50 -6.37
C ILE A 36 -17.90 42.23 -4.88
N ILE A 37 -18.29 41.04 -4.44
CA ILE A 37 -18.20 40.58 -3.05
C ILE A 37 -17.05 39.57 -2.94
N ARG A 38 -16.09 39.85 -2.06
CA ARG A 38 -15.08 38.91 -1.63
C ARG A 38 -15.60 38.11 -0.44
N TRP A 39 -15.57 36.79 -0.55
CA TRP A 39 -15.83 35.88 0.56
C TRP A 39 -14.52 35.45 1.22
N SER A 40 -14.44 35.58 2.54
CA SER A 40 -13.26 35.35 3.35
C SER A 40 -13.68 35.00 4.79
N GLU A 41 -12.70 34.86 5.67
CA GLU A 41 -12.90 34.66 7.11
C GLU A 41 -13.74 35.77 7.77
N GLU A 42 -13.85 36.94 7.14
CA GLU A 42 -14.54 38.10 7.69
C GLU A 42 -16.08 38.01 7.53
N ASN A 43 -16.54 37.22 6.55
CA ASN A 43 -17.95 37.22 6.18
C ASN A 43 -18.55 35.83 5.91
N VAL A 44 -17.80 34.76 6.18
CA VAL A 44 -18.25 33.37 6.11
C VAL A 44 -18.28 32.79 7.52
N ASP A 45 -19.42 32.21 7.91
CA ASP A 45 -19.50 31.44 9.15
C ASP A 45 -18.78 30.09 8.98
N LEU A 46 -17.58 30.02 9.55
CA LEU A 46 -16.72 28.84 9.47
C LEU A 46 -17.13 27.71 10.42
N GLU A 47 -18.07 27.97 11.33
CA GLU A 47 -18.62 26.98 12.29
C GLU A 47 -19.98 26.42 11.85
N GLU A 48 -20.50 26.83 10.70
CA GLU A 48 -21.86 26.53 10.24
C GLU A 48 -22.14 25.02 10.09
N CYS A 49 -21.13 24.24 9.65
CA CYS A 49 -21.25 22.78 9.58
C CYS A 49 -19.87 22.11 9.72
N PRO A 50 -19.82 20.80 10.04
CA PRO A 50 -18.57 20.07 10.20
C PRO A 50 -17.64 20.18 8.99
N PHE A 51 -18.19 20.10 7.77
CA PHE A 51 -17.39 20.15 6.55
C PHE A 51 -16.53 21.41 6.44
N ILE A 52 -17.12 22.59 6.55
CA ILE A 52 -16.38 23.86 6.39
C ILE A 52 -15.41 24.08 7.54
N LYS A 53 -15.83 23.79 8.77
CA LYS A 53 -14.99 23.90 9.96
C LYS A 53 -13.73 23.07 9.84
N GLU A 54 -13.87 21.79 9.58
CA GLU A 54 -12.76 20.83 9.47
C GLU A 54 -11.86 21.13 8.28
N ALA A 55 -12.42 21.52 7.13
CA ALA A 55 -11.65 21.96 5.97
C ALA A 55 -10.80 23.20 6.29
N TYR A 56 -11.36 24.16 7.02
CA TYR A 56 -10.67 25.38 7.43
C TYR A 56 -9.54 25.08 8.42
N GLU A 57 -9.79 24.34 9.48
CA GLU A 57 -8.79 23.90 10.47
C GLU A 57 -7.59 23.18 9.82
N ASN A 58 -7.84 22.42 8.76
CA ASN A 58 -6.83 21.70 7.99
C ASN A 58 -6.20 22.54 6.85
N LYS A 59 -6.53 23.84 6.76
CA LYS A 59 -6.01 24.77 5.73
C LYS A 59 -6.26 24.30 4.30
N LYS A 60 -7.42 23.65 4.08
CA LYS A 60 -7.85 23.16 2.78
C LYS A 60 -8.72 24.20 2.08
N TRP A 61 -8.11 25.33 1.75
CA TRP A 61 -8.78 26.54 1.28
C TRP A 61 -9.70 26.34 0.06
N ALA A 62 -9.39 25.39 -0.84
CA ALA A 62 -10.26 25.08 -1.97
C ALA A 62 -11.61 24.55 -1.52
N PHE A 63 -11.65 23.63 -0.54
CA PHE A 63 -12.91 23.06 -0.04
C PHE A 63 -13.68 24.06 0.82
N VAL A 64 -12.99 24.94 1.53
CA VAL A 64 -13.63 26.10 2.20
C VAL A 64 -14.29 27.02 1.15
N ALA A 65 -13.59 27.27 0.03
CA ALA A 65 -14.12 28.06 -1.08
C ALA A 65 -15.31 27.37 -1.77
N ASP A 66 -15.29 26.03 -1.88
CA ASP A 66 -16.37 25.25 -2.49
C ASP A 66 -17.67 25.38 -1.69
N TYR A 67 -17.60 25.34 -0.36
CA TYR A 67 -18.74 25.63 0.50
C TYR A 67 -19.20 27.09 0.38
N ALA A 68 -18.25 28.03 0.51
CA ALA A 68 -18.55 29.47 0.53
C ALA A 68 -19.16 29.94 -0.80
N ARG A 69 -18.68 29.48 -1.96
CA ARG A 69 -19.27 29.79 -3.28
C ARG A 69 -20.69 29.29 -3.40
N THR A 70 -20.95 28.08 -2.92
CA THR A 70 -22.29 27.48 -2.94
C THR A 70 -23.24 28.28 -2.08
N LYS A 71 -22.82 28.68 -0.87
CA LYS A 71 -23.61 29.54 0.03
C LYS A 71 -23.88 30.92 -0.57
N ALA A 72 -22.86 31.53 -1.18
CA ALA A 72 -23.00 32.83 -1.83
C ALA A 72 -24.06 32.82 -2.94
N ILE A 73 -24.01 31.85 -3.82
CA ILE A 73 -24.99 31.67 -4.89
C ILE A 73 -26.37 31.33 -4.32
N TYR A 74 -26.44 30.49 -3.28
CA TYR A 74 -27.74 30.17 -2.63
C TYR A 74 -28.41 31.40 -2.02
N GLU A 75 -27.66 32.22 -1.29
CA GLU A 75 -28.23 33.36 -0.54
C GLU A 75 -28.48 34.60 -1.40
N TYR A 76 -27.67 34.83 -2.43
CA TYR A 76 -27.67 36.07 -3.21
C TYR A 76 -28.04 35.86 -4.67
N GLY A 77 -27.87 34.68 -5.25
CA GLY A 77 -27.84 34.51 -6.70
C GLY A 77 -26.61 35.22 -7.30
N GLY A 78 -26.69 35.62 -8.58
CA GLY A 78 -25.62 36.32 -9.24
C GLY A 78 -24.56 35.42 -9.87
N ILE A 79 -23.36 35.94 -10.05
CA ILE A 79 -22.27 35.25 -10.73
C ILE A 79 -21.16 34.91 -9.72
N TYR A 80 -20.70 33.66 -9.68
CA TYR A 80 -19.47 33.29 -9.04
C TYR A 80 -18.35 33.17 -10.07
N PHE A 81 -17.17 33.69 -9.75
CA PHE A 81 -15.96 33.48 -10.51
C PHE A 81 -14.81 32.95 -9.64
N ASP A 82 -14.09 31.97 -10.16
CA ASP A 82 -12.76 31.63 -9.61
C ASP A 82 -11.79 32.79 -9.86
N THR A 83 -10.83 32.98 -8.96
CA THR A 83 -9.91 34.13 -9.03
C THR A 83 -8.98 34.12 -10.24
N ASP A 84 -8.94 33.06 -11.00
CA ASP A 84 -8.20 32.89 -12.24
C ASP A 84 -9.12 32.76 -13.49
N MET A 85 -10.37 33.20 -13.38
CA MET A 85 -11.34 33.33 -14.48
C MET A 85 -11.31 34.76 -15.02
N GLU A 86 -10.82 34.97 -16.26
CA GLU A 86 -10.82 36.26 -16.95
C GLU A 86 -12.04 36.38 -17.87
N VAL A 87 -12.78 37.48 -17.78
CA VAL A 87 -13.82 37.85 -18.76
C VAL A 87 -13.16 38.63 -19.88
N VAL A 88 -13.33 38.21 -21.14
CA VAL A 88 -12.63 38.79 -22.29
C VAL A 88 -13.55 39.54 -23.26
N LYS A 89 -14.88 39.34 -23.15
CA LYS A 89 -15.91 40.11 -23.89
C LYS A 89 -17.20 40.23 -23.08
N ASN A 90 -18.13 41.04 -23.57
CA ASN A 90 -19.46 41.20 -22.96
C ASN A 90 -20.22 39.86 -22.95
N ILE A 91 -20.92 39.57 -21.87
CA ILE A 91 -21.71 38.34 -21.62
C ILE A 91 -23.19 38.59 -21.37
N ASP A 92 -23.68 39.77 -21.73
CA ASP A 92 -25.09 40.15 -21.48
C ASP A 92 -26.07 39.17 -22.16
N GLU A 93 -25.72 38.63 -23.32
CA GLU A 93 -26.56 37.65 -24.02
C GLU A 93 -26.74 36.38 -23.18
N LEU A 94 -25.72 35.92 -22.47
CA LEU A 94 -25.77 34.75 -21.60
C LEU A 94 -26.61 35.05 -20.36
N LEU A 95 -26.46 36.23 -19.77
CA LEU A 95 -27.16 36.67 -18.57
C LEU A 95 -28.66 36.93 -18.82
N ASN A 96 -29.02 37.40 -20.01
CA ASN A 96 -30.37 37.71 -20.40
C ASN A 96 -31.24 36.49 -20.75
N THR A 97 -30.66 35.28 -20.76
CA THR A 97 -31.42 34.04 -20.99
C THR A 97 -32.44 33.74 -19.87
N GLY A 98 -32.24 34.31 -18.69
CA GLY A 98 -33.06 34.07 -17.50
C GLY A 98 -32.84 32.67 -16.88
N ASN A 99 -31.85 31.92 -17.37
CA ASN A 99 -31.46 30.59 -16.87
C ASN A 99 -30.14 30.67 -16.12
N GLY A 100 -29.94 29.77 -15.16
CA GLY A 100 -28.64 29.53 -14.57
C GLY A 100 -27.66 28.94 -15.60
N PHE A 101 -26.34 29.15 -15.43
CA PHE A 101 -25.39 28.51 -16.31
C PHE A 101 -24.07 28.15 -15.64
N LEU A 102 -23.46 27.09 -16.18
CA LEU A 102 -22.10 26.64 -15.93
C LEU A 102 -21.44 26.31 -17.27
N GLY A 103 -20.20 25.84 -17.25
CA GLY A 103 -19.50 25.39 -18.44
C GLY A 103 -18.82 24.04 -18.22
N VAL A 104 -18.35 23.46 -19.31
CA VAL A 104 -17.64 22.17 -19.33
C VAL A 104 -16.14 22.41 -19.46
N GLU A 105 -15.33 21.67 -18.72
CA GLU A 105 -13.87 21.65 -18.88
C GLU A 105 -13.41 20.53 -19.82
N ASP A 106 -12.09 20.41 -20.08
CA ASP A 106 -11.54 19.43 -21.05
C ASP A 106 -11.71 17.96 -20.64
N SER A 107 -12.10 17.69 -19.42
CA SER A 107 -12.50 16.37 -18.93
C SER A 107 -13.95 15.99 -19.27
N HIS A 108 -14.69 16.83 -19.98
CA HIS A 108 -16.14 16.76 -20.21
C HIS A 108 -16.97 16.77 -18.91
N MET A 109 -16.40 17.26 -17.81
CA MET A 109 -17.11 17.44 -16.55
C MET A 109 -17.59 18.88 -16.41
N ILE A 110 -18.76 19.06 -15.79
CA ILE A 110 -19.28 20.40 -15.46
C ILE A 110 -18.34 21.03 -14.44
N ALA A 111 -17.82 22.22 -14.75
CA ALA A 111 -16.93 22.98 -13.90
C ALA A 111 -17.61 24.23 -13.36
N CYS A 112 -17.17 24.67 -12.20
CA CYS A 112 -17.76 25.76 -11.42
C CYS A 112 -16.78 26.91 -11.19
N GLY A 113 -15.81 27.07 -12.11
CA GLY A 113 -14.97 28.27 -12.17
C GLY A 113 -15.75 29.51 -12.61
N VAL A 114 -16.84 29.32 -13.34
CA VAL A 114 -17.95 30.26 -13.52
C VAL A 114 -19.27 29.56 -13.19
N TRP A 115 -20.10 30.20 -12.40
CA TRP A 115 -21.44 29.73 -12.06
C TRP A 115 -22.36 30.93 -11.92
N TYR A 116 -23.42 30.98 -12.71
CA TYR A 116 -24.46 32.01 -12.67
C TYR A 116 -25.80 31.45 -12.30
N GLU A 117 -26.47 32.12 -11.37
CA GLU A 117 -27.86 31.86 -11.01
C GLU A 117 -28.65 33.18 -10.99
N PRO A 118 -29.71 33.30 -11.80
CA PRO A 118 -30.48 34.52 -11.85
C PRO A 118 -31.30 34.78 -10.54
N LYS A 119 -31.52 33.72 -9.75
CA LYS A 119 -32.35 33.76 -8.54
C LYS A 119 -31.65 33.10 -7.36
N LYS A 120 -31.98 33.54 -6.16
CA LYS A 120 -31.62 32.89 -4.90
C LYS A 120 -32.28 31.52 -4.79
N HIS A 121 -31.69 30.65 -3.96
CA HIS A 121 -32.23 29.34 -3.63
C HIS A 121 -32.45 28.46 -4.87
N SER A 122 -31.56 28.54 -5.86
CA SER A 122 -31.60 27.67 -7.04
C SER A 122 -31.54 26.20 -6.64
N TYR A 123 -32.02 25.32 -7.54
CA TYR A 123 -32.00 23.87 -7.30
C TYR A 123 -30.58 23.36 -7.04
N LEU A 124 -29.64 23.66 -7.93
CA LEU A 124 -28.27 23.21 -7.81
C LEU A 124 -27.61 23.69 -6.51
N ALA A 125 -27.73 24.99 -6.17
CA ALA A 125 -27.16 25.54 -4.94
C ALA A 125 -27.78 24.92 -3.69
N THR A 126 -29.09 24.61 -3.71
CA THR A 126 -29.77 23.95 -2.61
C THR A 126 -29.27 22.54 -2.37
N GLU A 127 -29.16 21.72 -3.42
CA GLU A 127 -28.72 20.34 -3.29
C GLU A 127 -27.22 20.26 -2.92
N MET A 128 -26.39 21.15 -3.46
CA MET A 128 -24.97 21.23 -3.06
C MET A 128 -24.80 21.62 -1.58
N LEU A 129 -25.58 22.58 -1.06
CA LEU A 129 -25.52 22.91 0.37
C LEU A 129 -26.00 21.74 1.25
N LYS A 130 -27.03 21.02 0.86
CA LYS A 130 -27.47 19.80 1.56
C LYS A 130 -26.35 18.78 1.61
N PHE A 131 -25.67 18.56 0.47
CA PHE A 131 -24.53 17.67 0.40
C PHE A 131 -23.44 18.08 1.42
N TYR A 132 -22.94 19.32 1.37
CA TYR A 132 -21.88 19.76 2.27
C TYR A 132 -22.28 19.74 3.75
N ARG A 133 -23.53 20.08 4.09
CA ARG A 133 -24.02 20.07 5.47
C ARG A 133 -24.19 18.66 6.04
N SER A 134 -24.36 17.66 5.18
CA SER A 134 -24.49 16.26 5.58
C SER A 134 -23.15 15.52 5.73
N GLN A 135 -22.02 16.14 5.37
CA GLN A 135 -20.71 15.51 5.36
C GLN A 135 -19.80 16.07 6.47
N SER A 136 -18.92 15.19 7.00
CA SER A 136 -17.72 15.59 7.74
C SER A 136 -16.52 15.52 6.78
N PHE A 137 -15.66 16.52 6.80
CA PHE A 137 -14.47 16.52 5.94
C PHE A 137 -13.48 15.41 6.30
N PHE A 138 -13.44 15.00 7.57
CA PHE A 138 -12.57 13.91 8.05
C PHE A 138 -13.05 12.51 7.67
N ASP A 139 -14.35 12.34 7.40
CA ASP A 139 -14.90 11.03 7.02
C ASP A 139 -14.66 10.68 5.54
N ILE A 140 -13.94 11.55 4.83
CA ILE A 140 -13.69 11.41 3.40
C ILE A 140 -12.35 10.73 3.15
N ASP A 141 -12.40 9.45 2.83
CA ASP A 141 -11.19 8.64 2.51
C ASP A 141 -10.46 9.12 1.25
N ASN A 142 -11.19 9.67 0.29
CA ASN A 142 -10.66 10.14 -0.97
C ASN A 142 -11.11 11.57 -1.28
N ILE A 143 -10.25 12.51 -1.04
CA ILE A 143 -10.47 13.96 -1.29
C ILE A 143 -10.89 14.27 -2.76
N TYR A 144 -10.52 13.44 -3.72
CA TYR A 144 -10.94 13.62 -5.11
C TYR A 144 -12.40 13.20 -5.37
N SER A 145 -13.00 12.38 -4.49
CA SER A 145 -14.40 11.95 -4.64
C SER A 145 -15.39 13.09 -4.42
N ILE A 146 -14.99 14.11 -3.65
CA ILE A 146 -15.78 15.30 -3.32
C ILE A 146 -15.34 16.53 -4.11
N SER A 147 -14.66 16.34 -5.24
CA SER A 147 -14.37 17.47 -6.13
C SER A 147 -15.68 18.04 -6.66
N ILE A 148 -15.77 19.36 -6.69
CA ILE A 148 -17.01 20.07 -7.06
C ILE A 148 -17.59 19.63 -8.44
N PRO A 149 -16.79 19.34 -9.48
CA PRO A 149 -17.31 18.80 -10.73
C PRO A 149 -18.05 17.47 -10.58
N ARG A 150 -17.61 16.59 -9.67
CA ARG A 150 -18.29 15.30 -9.41
C ARG A 150 -19.59 15.48 -8.66
N ILE A 151 -19.60 16.38 -7.68
CA ILE A 151 -20.83 16.70 -6.93
C ILE A 151 -21.87 17.25 -7.89
N ILE A 152 -21.53 18.25 -8.71
CA ILE A 152 -22.43 18.84 -9.69
C ILE A 152 -22.95 17.79 -10.68
N SER A 153 -22.07 16.96 -11.24
CA SER A 153 -22.47 15.91 -12.18
C SER A 153 -23.37 14.83 -11.55
N SER A 154 -23.31 14.63 -10.23
CA SER A 154 -24.24 13.73 -9.53
C SER A 154 -25.60 14.35 -9.25
N ILE A 155 -25.69 15.68 -9.18
CA ILE A 155 -26.92 16.43 -8.96
C ILE A 155 -27.66 16.71 -10.28
N LEU A 156 -26.90 17.08 -11.32
CA LEU A 156 -27.41 17.34 -12.66
C LEU A 156 -27.28 16.06 -13.51
N ASP A 157 -28.10 15.06 -13.19
CA ASP A 157 -28.04 13.70 -13.74
C ASP A 157 -28.54 13.57 -15.19
N ASP A 158 -29.13 14.63 -15.73
CA ASP A 158 -29.59 14.73 -17.11
C ASP A 158 -28.55 15.38 -18.07
N TYR A 159 -27.36 15.73 -17.56
CA TYR A 159 -26.24 16.16 -18.40
C TYR A 159 -25.59 14.97 -19.11
N ASP A 160 -25.51 15.04 -20.44
CA ASP A 160 -24.83 14.03 -21.26
C ASP A 160 -23.40 14.46 -21.61
N SER A 161 -22.43 13.90 -20.93
CA SER A 161 -20.99 14.18 -21.13
C SER A 161 -20.41 13.66 -22.46
N THR A 162 -21.19 12.92 -23.25
CA THR A 162 -20.76 12.41 -24.56
C THR A 162 -21.03 13.40 -25.69
N LEU A 163 -21.87 14.41 -25.43
CA LEU A 163 -22.23 15.44 -26.40
C LEU A 163 -21.30 16.66 -26.29
N ASP A 164 -20.73 17.09 -27.41
CA ASP A 164 -19.90 18.32 -27.48
C ASP A 164 -20.76 19.51 -27.94
N GLU A 165 -21.83 19.76 -27.19
CA GLU A 165 -22.78 20.85 -27.46
C GLU A 165 -23.27 21.54 -26.17
N THR A 166 -23.84 22.74 -26.30
CA THR A 166 -24.49 23.43 -25.21
C THR A 166 -25.81 22.75 -24.88
N GLN A 167 -26.01 22.36 -23.62
CA GLN A 167 -27.19 21.62 -23.18
C GLN A 167 -28.02 22.43 -22.20
N LYS A 168 -29.33 22.40 -22.35
CA LYS A 168 -30.27 22.96 -21.37
C LYS A 168 -30.86 21.81 -20.56
N LEU A 169 -30.71 21.87 -19.24
CA LEU A 169 -31.12 20.83 -18.32
C LEU A 169 -32.51 21.06 -17.73
N LYS A 170 -33.07 20.05 -17.09
CA LYS A 170 -34.46 20.03 -16.56
C LYS A 170 -34.76 21.10 -15.51
N HIS A 171 -33.75 21.53 -14.77
CA HIS A 171 -33.90 22.55 -13.71
C HIS A 171 -33.56 23.97 -14.20
N ASN A 172 -33.51 24.19 -15.50
CA ASN A 172 -33.19 25.44 -16.20
C ASN A 172 -31.73 25.89 -16.15
N GLU A 173 -30.81 25.03 -15.82
CA GLU A 173 -29.38 25.28 -16.01
C GLU A 173 -29.02 25.07 -17.50
N ILE A 174 -28.15 25.95 -18.01
CA ILE A 174 -27.52 25.81 -19.32
C ILE A 174 -26.05 25.44 -19.10
N ILE A 175 -25.66 24.31 -19.65
CA ILE A 175 -24.25 23.86 -19.61
C ILE A 175 -23.62 24.22 -20.95
N TYR A 176 -22.77 25.26 -20.94
CA TYR A 176 -22.10 25.74 -22.14
C TYR A 176 -20.92 24.86 -22.52
N ARG A 177 -20.71 24.69 -23.82
CA ARG A 177 -19.54 24.01 -24.36
C ARG A 177 -18.25 24.62 -23.81
N ARG A 178 -17.19 23.83 -23.85
CA ARG A 178 -15.89 24.17 -23.31
C ARG A 178 -15.32 25.49 -23.85
N ASP A 179 -15.45 25.76 -25.14
CA ASP A 179 -14.93 26.94 -25.83
C ASP A 179 -15.46 28.27 -25.30
N TYR A 180 -16.65 28.29 -24.64
CA TYR A 180 -17.20 29.50 -24.05
C TYR A 180 -16.37 30.04 -22.89
N PHE A 181 -15.97 29.15 -21.93
CA PHE A 181 -15.37 29.57 -20.65
C PHE A 181 -14.03 28.90 -20.33
N TYR A 182 -13.77 27.72 -20.90
CA TYR A 182 -12.61 26.89 -20.61
C TYR A 182 -11.81 26.57 -21.90
N PRO A 183 -11.42 27.57 -22.71
CA PRO A 183 -10.76 27.34 -23.99
C PRO A 183 -9.40 26.68 -23.86
N TYR A 184 -8.70 26.84 -22.73
CA TYR A 184 -7.49 26.11 -22.43
C TYR A 184 -7.79 24.68 -21.98
N SER A 185 -7.02 23.69 -22.45
CA SER A 185 -6.93 22.39 -21.79
C SER A 185 -6.11 22.51 -20.49
N TYR A 186 -6.31 21.59 -19.57
CA TYR A 186 -5.56 21.58 -18.31
C TYR A 186 -4.03 21.56 -18.52
N ASP A 187 -3.57 20.89 -19.59
CA ASP A 187 -2.16 20.82 -20.00
C ASP A 187 -1.75 21.88 -21.04
N PHE A 188 -2.69 22.75 -21.48
CA PHE A 188 -2.50 23.80 -22.49
C PHE A 188 -2.07 23.30 -23.88
N GLN A 189 -2.31 22.04 -24.20
CA GLN A 189 -1.94 21.44 -25.48
C GLN A 189 -3.09 21.37 -26.49
N ASN A 190 -4.33 21.25 -26.01
CA ASN A 190 -5.54 21.12 -26.83
C ASN A 190 -6.47 22.31 -26.56
N ASN A 191 -6.01 23.51 -26.93
CA ASN A 191 -6.77 24.73 -26.70
C ASN A 191 -7.78 24.95 -27.84
N ILE A 192 -9.00 25.38 -27.46
CA ILE A 192 -10.12 25.63 -28.39
C ILE A 192 -10.62 27.06 -28.15
N PHE A 193 -10.16 28.00 -28.98
CA PHE A 193 -10.65 29.37 -28.98
C PHE A 193 -11.55 29.56 -30.20
N THR A 194 -12.74 30.10 -29.96
CA THR A 194 -13.73 30.39 -31.00
C THR A 194 -14.25 31.82 -30.84
N ASP A 195 -15.10 32.25 -31.77
CA ASP A 195 -15.78 33.54 -31.65
C ASP A 195 -16.75 33.55 -30.43
N ASP A 196 -17.16 32.40 -29.93
CA ASP A 196 -18.01 32.25 -28.75
C ASP A 196 -17.23 32.37 -27.43
N THR A 197 -15.90 32.30 -27.48
CA THR A 197 -15.08 32.41 -26.25
C THR A 197 -15.27 33.77 -25.61
N CYS A 198 -15.87 33.78 -24.41
CA CYS A 198 -16.15 35.01 -23.65
C CYS A 198 -15.44 35.05 -22.28
N MET A 199 -14.94 33.90 -21.81
CA MET A 199 -14.14 33.81 -20.59
C MET A 199 -12.95 32.88 -20.80
N ILE A 200 -11.94 33.02 -19.96
CA ILE A 200 -10.73 32.21 -19.99
C ILE A 200 -10.38 31.77 -18.57
N HIS A 201 -10.41 30.47 -18.32
CA HIS A 201 -9.92 29.86 -17.09
C HIS A 201 -8.43 29.53 -17.22
N TYR A 202 -7.60 30.04 -16.29
CA TYR A 202 -6.16 29.91 -16.37
C TYR A 202 -5.60 28.68 -15.64
N TYR A 203 -6.42 27.92 -14.94
CA TYR A 203 -5.99 26.74 -14.18
C TYR A 203 -4.76 27.00 -13.31
N ASP A 204 -4.76 28.12 -12.54
CA ASP A 204 -3.61 28.52 -11.68
C ASP A 204 -3.32 27.47 -10.61
N ALA A 205 -4.32 26.64 -10.30
CA ALA A 205 -4.23 25.48 -9.41
C ALA A 205 -3.48 25.81 -8.11
N SER A 206 -3.85 26.93 -7.48
CA SER A 206 -3.20 27.44 -6.27
C SER A 206 -3.27 26.48 -5.08
N TRP A 207 -4.19 25.51 -5.13
CA TRP A 207 -4.42 24.50 -4.12
C TRP A 207 -3.48 23.28 -4.21
N VAL A 208 -2.83 23.04 -5.36
CA VAL A 208 -1.87 21.94 -5.48
C VAL A 208 -0.50 22.29 -4.90
N PRO A 209 0.30 21.31 -4.48
CA PRO A 209 1.63 21.54 -3.95
C PRO A 209 2.55 22.31 -4.91
N LYS A 210 3.41 23.18 -4.40
CA LYS A 210 4.33 24.01 -5.23
C LYS A 210 5.19 23.23 -6.23
N TRP A 211 5.51 21.97 -5.93
CA TRP A 211 6.28 21.13 -6.84
C TRP A 211 5.44 20.73 -8.06
N GLU A 212 4.17 20.45 -7.85
CA GLU A 212 3.20 20.08 -8.90
C GLU A 212 2.86 21.29 -9.78
N GLN A 213 2.65 22.48 -9.19
CA GLN A 213 2.50 23.73 -9.93
C GLN A 213 3.68 24.00 -10.87
N ARG A 214 4.92 23.69 -10.43
CA ARG A 214 6.13 23.82 -11.26
C ARG A 214 6.16 22.80 -12.41
N GLU A 215 5.75 21.57 -12.15
CA GLU A 215 5.66 20.53 -13.18
C GLU A 215 4.58 20.87 -14.21
N ASN A 216 3.42 21.33 -13.77
CA ASN A 216 2.35 21.80 -14.63
C ASN A 216 2.82 22.96 -15.54
N LYS A 217 3.58 23.89 -15.00
CA LYS A 217 4.18 24.98 -15.79
C LYS A 217 5.11 24.47 -16.90
N ILE A 218 5.88 23.43 -16.63
CA ILE A 218 6.76 22.78 -17.61
C ILE A 218 5.93 22.03 -18.66
N TYR A 219 4.88 21.33 -18.26
CA TYR A 219 3.97 20.65 -19.19
C TYR A 219 3.26 21.64 -20.11
N ARG A 220 2.84 22.78 -19.61
CA ARG A 220 2.25 23.88 -20.40
C ARG A 220 3.17 24.41 -21.48
N THR A 221 4.49 24.46 -21.18
CA THR A 221 5.49 25.02 -22.11
C THR A 221 6.02 24.00 -23.12
N LEU A 222 6.22 22.73 -22.69
CA LEU A 222 6.93 21.72 -23.48
C LEU A 222 6.04 20.56 -23.96
N GLY A 223 4.76 20.55 -23.55
CA GLY A 223 3.86 19.42 -23.72
C GLY A 223 4.16 18.29 -22.73
N LYS A 224 3.17 17.45 -22.44
CA LYS A 224 3.26 16.39 -21.42
C LYS A 224 4.44 15.43 -21.69
N LYS A 225 4.63 14.99 -22.94
CA LYS A 225 5.68 14.02 -23.32
C LYS A 225 7.10 14.61 -23.14
N ASN A 226 7.34 15.82 -23.66
CA ASN A 226 8.64 16.48 -23.56
C ASN A 226 8.89 17.05 -22.15
N GLY A 227 7.86 17.58 -21.52
CA GLY A 227 7.90 18.02 -20.13
C GLY A 227 8.29 16.90 -19.16
N LEU A 228 7.73 15.70 -19.32
CA LEU A 228 8.13 14.51 -18.56
C LEU A 228 9.61 14.14 -18.76
N ARG A 229 10.10 14.21 -20.02
CA ARG A 229 11.53 13.97 -20.34
C ARG A 229 12.41 15.03 -19.67
N PHE A 230 12.01 16.30 -19.76
CA PHE A 230 12.74 17.42 -19.15
C PHE A 230 12.76 17.31 -17.61
N ILE A 231 11.63 17.02 -16.96
CA ILE A 231 11.54 16.86 -15.49
C ILE A 231 12.39 15.67 -15.03
N LYS A 232 12.34 14.54 -15.73
CA LYS A 232 13.21 13.38 -15.44
C LYS A 232 14.69 13.74 -15.61
N GLY A 233 15.05 14.49 -16.65
CA GLY A 233 16.40 15.01 -16.88
C GLY A 233 16.82 15.97 -15.75
N CYS A 234 15.97 16.93 -15.38
CA CYS A 234 16.24 17.85 -14.28
C CYS A 234 16.34 17.14 -12.91
N ARG A 235 15.51 16.15 -12.63
CA ARG A 235 15.60 15.32 -11.40
C ARG A 235 16.91 14.54 -11.36
N PHE A 236 17.31 13.96 -12.49
CA PHE A 236 18.60 13.26 -12.64
C PHE A 236 19.78 14.23 -12.46
N PHE A 237 19.73 15.39 -13.14
CA PHE A 237 20.75 16.45 -13.02
C PHE A 237 20.82 17.02 -11.61
N LYS A 238 19.67 17.39 -10.98
CA LYS A 238 19.62 17.84 -9.59
C LYS A 238 20.15 16.82 -8.60
N LYS A 239 19.85 15.54 -8.81
CA LYS A 239 20.36 14.46 -7.97
C LYS A 239 21.89 14.37 -8.06
N ASN A 240 22.43 14.52 -9.26
CA ASN A 240 23.86 14.48 -9.51
C ASN A 240 24.57 15.78 -9.10
N VAL A 241 24.02 16.95 -9.42
CA VAL A 241 24.56 18.26 -9.00
C VAL A 241 24.47 18.41 -7.47
N ARG A 242 23.37 18.05 -6.83
CA ARG A 242 23.28 18.03 -5.35
C ARG A 242 24.29 17.04 -4.74
N LYS A 243 24.54 15.91 -5.42
CA LYS A 243 25.58 14.97 -5.01
C LYS A 243 26.98 15.58 -5.17
N CYS A 244 27.25 16.28 -6.28
CA CYS A 244 28.51 16.99 -6.53
C CYS A 244 28.68 18.21 -5.61
N ILE A 245 27.68 19.06 -5.46
CA ILE A 245 27.70 20.22 -4.56
C ILE A 245 27.85 19.80 -3.10
N ARG A 246 27.17 18.73 -2.67
CA ARG A 246 27.36 18.16 -1.33
C ARG A 246 28.73 17.56 -1.13
N ILE A 247 29.33 16.98 -2.18
CA ILE A 247 30.71 16.45 -2.14
C ILE A 247 31.73 17.58 -2.11
N ILE A 248 31.48 18.69 -2.83
CA ILE A 248 32.42 19.82 -2.96
C ILE A 248 32.31 20.77 -1.78
N LEU A 249 31.11 21.13 -1.32
CA LEU A 249 30.90 22.15 -0.29
C LEU A 249 30.86 21.64 1.16
N HIS A 250 30.46 20.37 1.38
CA HIS A 250 30.40 19.74 2.72
C HIS A 250 30.80 18.27 2.71
N PRO A 251 32.00 17.90 2.25
CA PRO A 251 32.39 16.49 2.12
C PRO A 251 32.39 15.76 3.47
N VAL A 252 32.72 16.43 4.55
CA VAL A 252 32.85 15.83 5.88
C VAL A 252 31.51 15.61 6.57
N ILE A 253 30.57 16.56 6.48
CA ILE A 253 29.29 16.52 7.23
C ILE A 253 28.31 15.52 6.60
N VAL A 254 28.20 15.50 5.29
CA VAL A 254 27.29 14.57 4.59
C VAL A 254 27.79 13.14 4.62
N TYR A 255 29.10 12.96 4.47
CA TYR A 255 29.78 11.68 4.63
C TYR A 255 29.65 11.19 6.09
N LYS A 256 29.85 12.06 7.09
CA LYS A 256 29.63 11.74 8.51
C LYS A 256 28.19 11.32 8.82
N ARG A 257 27.17 12.10 8.47
CA ARG A 257 25.77 11.80 8.80
C ARG A 257 25.22 10.52 8.14
N LYS A 258 25.59 10.28 6.89
CA LYS A 258 25.20 9.04 6.21
C LYS A 258 26.02 7.83 6.71
N LYS A 259 27.27 8.05 7.04
CA LYS A 259 28.18 7.10 7.68
C LYS A 259 27.74 6.78 9.11
N GLU A 260 27.33 7.76 9.90
CA GLU A 260 26.87 7.57 11.28
C GLU A 260 25.56 6.79 11.39
N LYS A 261 24.57 7.05 10.55
CA LYS A 261 23.27 6.36 10.58
C LYS A 261 23.34 4.92 10.05
N ILE A 262 24.12 4.67 9.00
CA ILE A 262 24.44 3.33 8.52
C ILE A 262 25.41 2.63 9.50
N THR A 263 26.26 3.38 10.18
CA THR A 263 27.40 2.87 10.94
C THR A 263 26.96 2.21 12.25
N LYS A 264 26.06 2.79 13.04
CA LYS A 264 25.71 2.23 14.36
C LYS A 264 24.91 0.95 14.23
N GLN A 265 23.79 0.97 13.53
CA GLN A 265 22.91 -0.20 13.35
C GLN A 265 23.59 -1.34 12.57
N TYR A 266 24.36 -0.98 11.53
CA TYR A 266 25.14 -1.95 10.78
C TYR A 266 26.24 -2.61 11.62
N LEU A 267 27.01 -1.82 12.39
CA LEU A 267 28.07 -2.35 13.25
C LEU A 267 27.51 -3.19 14.41
N GLU A 268 26.38 -2.81 14.98
CA GLU A 268 25.70 -3.61 15.99
C GLU A 268 25.23 -4.96 15.40
N GLY A 269 24.64 -4.94 14.20
CA GLY A 269 24.25 -6.15 13.47
C GLY A 269 25.45 -7.03 13.12
N LEU A 270 26.53 -6.44 12.61
CA LEU A 270 27.76 -7.14 12.27
C LEU A 270 28.43 -7.76 13.50
N ASN A 271 28.51 -7.02 14.61
CA ASN A 271 29.08 -7.52 15.86
C ASN A 271 28.24 -8.69 16.41
N LYS A 272 26.90 -8.61 16.31
CA LYS A 272 26.02 -9.74 16.65
C LYS A 272 26.28 -10.93 15.75
N THR A 273 26.41 -10.72 14.43
CA THR A 273 26.75 -11.78 13.47
C THR A 273 28.08 -12.44 13.81
N TYR A 274 29.11 -11.64 14.08
CA TYR A 274 30.43 -12.13 14.42
C TYR A 274 30.43 -12.94 15.74
N LYS A 275 29.79 -12.45 16.79
CA LYS A 275 29.60 -13.19 18.04
C LYS A 275 28.82 -14.49 17.86
N ASN A 276 27.85 -14.51 16.94
CA ASN A 276 27.08 -15.72 16.66
C ASN A 276 27.92 -16.77 15.93
N ILE A 277 28.68 -16.39 14.92
CA ILE A 277 29.49 -17.34 14.16
C ILE A 277 30.64 -17.92 15.00
N GLN A 278 31.17 -17.16 15.97
CA GLN A 278 32.24 -17.62 16.87
C GLN A 278 31.85 -18.81 17.77
N LYS A 279 30.57 -19.16 17.83
CA LYS A 279 30.09 -20.35 18.54
C LYS A 279 30.36 -21.64 17.78
N PHE A 280 30.73 -21.54 16.49
CA PHE A 280 30.90 -22.66 15.59
C PHE A 280 32.33 -22.73 15.10
N ASN A 281 32.99 -23.84 15.37
CA ASN A 281 34.33 -24.19 14.90
C ASN A 281 34.36 -25.68 14.58
N ASN A 282 35.16 -26.08 13.64
CA ASN A 282 35.33 -27.49 13.21
C ASN A 282 33.96 -28.18 12.94
N CYS A 283 32.99 -27.48 12.42
CA CYS A 283 31.69 -28.03 12.05
C CYS A 283 31.57 -28.16 10.53
N ASN A 284 30.79 -29.15 10.09
CA ASN A 284 30.61 -29.37 8.65
C ASN A 284 29.93 -28.22 7.94
N TYR A 285 28.94 -27.58 8.60
CA TYR A 285 28.19 -26.50 8.00
C TYR A 285 27.75 -25.43 9.02
N VAL A 286 27.38 -24.26 8.51
CA VAL A 286 26.60 -23.23 9.22
C VAL A 286 25.48 -22.75 8.35
N ALA A 287 24.29 -22.46 8.95
CA ALA A 287 23.14 -21.91 8.27
C ALA A 287 22.93 -20.44 8.64
N PHE A 288 23.12 -19.54 7.67
CA PHE A 288 22.93 -18.11 7.85
C PHE A 288 21.46 -17.74 7.66
N VAL A 289 20.90 -16.98 8.60
CA VAL A 289 19.52 -16.47 8.50
C VAL A 289 19.46 -15.02 9.01
N ASN A 290 18.68 -14.19 8.33
CA ASN A 290 18.44 -12.83 8.81
C ASN A 290 17.53 -12.86 10.04
N PRO A 291 17.98 -12.33 11.19
CA PRO A 291 17.22 -12.37 12.46
C PRO A 291 15.87 -11.64 12.40
N ASN A 292 15.70 -10.70 11.46
CA ASN A 292 14.47 -9.91 11.31
C ASN A 292 13.37 -10.64 10.50
N TRP A 293 13.69 -11.76 9.85
CA TRP A 293 12.72 -12.55 9.08
C TRP A 293 12.13 -13.67 9.93
N MET A 294 11.14 -13.33 10.76
CA MET A 294 10.64 -14.22 11.81
C MET A 294 10.24 -15.61 11.31
N GLY A 295 9.45 -15.71 10.23
CA GLY A 295 9.04 -17.00 9.66
C GLY A 295 10.22 -17.83 9.15
N VAL A 296 11.10 -17.21 8.36
CA VAL A 296 12.32 -17.85 7.83
C VAL A 296 13.25 -18.29 8.95
N ARG A 297 13.47 -17.42 9.94
CA ARG A 297 14.28 -17.73 11.12
C ARG A 297 13.73 -18.92 11.91
N ASN A 298 12.42 -18.95 12.15
CA ASN A 298 11.80 -20.06 12.87
C ASN A 298 11.95 -21.37 12.09
N ALA A 299 11.70 -21.37 10.78
CA ALA A 299 11.90 -22.54 9.94
C ALA A 299 13.38 -23.01 9.94
N THR A 300 14.32 -22.08 9.87
CA THR A 300 15.75 -22.39 9.90
C THR A 300 16.17 -23.05 11.21
N ASN A 301 15.71 -22.50 12.34
CA ASN A 301 16.02 -23.06 13.67
C ASN A 301 15.41 -24.46 13.91
N GLU A 302 14.31 -24.80 13.23
CA GLU A 302 13.71 -26.13 13.33
C GLU A 302 14.40 -27.17 12.43
N LEU A 303 15.12 -26.73 11.40
CA LEU A 303 15.74 -27.63 10.42
C LEU A 303 17.25 -27.82 10.64
N PHE A 304 17.97 -26.79 11.10
CA PHE A 304 19.43 -26.79 11.20
C PHE A 304 19.89 -26.50 12.63
N ASP A 305 20.94 -27.22 13.05
CA ASP A 305 21.49 -27.06 14.41
C ASP A 305 22.48 -25.88 14.48
N ASN A 306 23.27 -25.65 13.44
CA ASN A 306 24.35 -24.65 13.42
C ASN A 306 23.83 -23.33 12.80
N VAL A 307 22.91 -22.63 13.47
CA VAL A 307 22.29 -21.42 12.96
C VAL A 307 23.04 -20.16 13.36
N VAL A 308 23.44 -19.37 12.37
CA VAL A 308 24.09 -18.06 12.53
C VAL A 308 23.12 -16.94 12.15
N TYR A 309 22.77 -16.09 13.12
CA TYR A 309 21.98 -14.88 12.85
C TYR A 309 22.85 -13.82 12.18
N CYS A 310 22.65 -13.68 10.87
CA CYS A 310 23.48 -12.84 10.03
C CYS A 310 22.65 -11.74 9.36
N THR A 311 23.04 -10.48 9.60
CA THR A 311 22.49 -9.33 8.89
C THR A 311 23.18 -9.15 7.53
N GLU A 312 22.75 -8.15 6.74
CA GLU A 312 23.45 -7.83 5.48
C GLU A 312 24.90 -7.42 5.70
N ILE A 313 25.81 -7.92 4.86
CA ILE A 313 27.24 -7.63 4.88
C ILE A 313 27.66 -7.05 3.53
N PHE A 314 28.13 -5.80 3.47
CA PHE A 314 28.45 -5.13 2.20
C PHE A 314 29.80 -4.40 2.17
N ARG A 315 30.54 -4.31 3.29
CA ARG A 315 31.89 -3.74 3.26
C ARG A 315 32.90 -4.84 3.01
N LYS A 316 33.81 -4.66 2.05
CA LYS A 316 34.84 -5.65 1.68
C LYS A 316 35.66 -6.18 2.87
N LYS A 317 35.96 -5.31 3.86
CA LYS A 317 36.67 -5.71 5.07
C LYS A 317 35.86 -6.67 5.95
N ASP A 318 34.55 -6.48 6.04
CA ASP A 318 33.65 -7.28 6.87
C ASP A 318 33.36 -8.64 6.21
N ILE A 319 33.25 -8.65 4.88
CA ILE A 319 33.20 -9.87 4.07
C ILE A 319 34.42 -10.72 4.29
N LYS A 320 35.64 -10.12 4.21
CA LYS A 320 36.89 -10.82 4.50
C LYS A 320 36.95 -11.31 5.94
N MET A 321 36.47 -10.51 6.92
CA MET A 321 36.49 -10.90 8.33
C MET A 321 35.63 -12.14 8.58
N ILE A 322 34.38 -12.14 8.13
CA ILE A 322 33.46 -13.28 8.27
C ILE A 322 33.95 -14.48 7.45
N GLY A 323 34.33 -14.23 6.20
CA GLY A 323 34.82 -15.30 5.30
C GLY A 323 36.10 -15.98 5.81
N ASN A 324 37.07 -15.20 6.30
CA ASN A 324 38.30 -15.77 6.89
C ASN A 324 37.99 -16.56 8.18
N TYR A 325 37.00 -16.12 8.98
CA TYR A 325 36.61 -16.91 10.14
C TYR A 325 36.08 -18.29 9.71
N ILE A 326 35.21 -18.35 8.69
CA ILE A 326 34.66 -19.61 8.15
C ILE A 326 35.80 -20.53 7.70
N ILE A 327 36.77 -20.01 6.92
CA ILE A 327 37.88 -20.76 6.37
C ILE A 327 38.81 -21.26 7.47
N ASN A 328 39.21 -20.38 8.39
CA ASN A 328 40.20 -20.69 9.44
C ASN A 328 39.68 -21.64 10.51
N ASN A 329 38.33 -21.78 10.61
CA ASN A 329 37.67 -22.68 11.57
C ASN A 329 37.14 -23.96 10.91
N ASN A 330 37.63 -24.32 9.72
CA ASN A 330 37.30 -25.55 9.00
C ASN A 330 35.80 -25.77 8.76
N ILE A 331 35.05 -24.70 8.56
CA ILE A 331 33.62 -24.77 8.18
C ILE A 331 33.59 -25.05 6.67
N LYS A 332 33.06 -26.23 6.28
CA LYS A 332 33.12 -26.71 4.89
C LYS A 332 31.97 -26.18 4.02
N GLU A 333 30.83 -25.89 4.64
CA GLU A 333 29.61 -25.53 3.92
C GLU A 333 28.92 -24.35 4.57
N VAL A 334 28.38 -23.45 3.76
CA VAL A 334 27.50 -22.35 4.20
C VAL A 334 26.16 -22.43 3.49
N ILE A 335 25.08 -22.50 4.28
CA ILE A 335 23.69 -22.49 3.83
C ILE A 335 23.12 -21.11 4.07
N PHE A 336 22.63 -20.45 3.03
CA PHE A 336 21.91 -19.18 3.14
C PHE A 336 20.41 -19.44 3.20
N SER A 337 19.82 -19.36 4.39
CA SER A 337 18.39 -19.52 4.59
C SER A 337 17.66 -18.19 4.36
N GLY A 338 16.89 -18.11 3.27
CA GLY A 338 16.57 -16.86 2.62
C GLY A 338 17.81 -16.25 1.95
N PHE A 339 17.69 -15.04 1.39
CA PHE A 339 18.85 -14.39 0.76
C PHE A 339 18.79 -12.87 0.91
N CYS A 340 19.82 -12.30 1.54
CA CYS A 340 20.05 -10.86 1.55
C CYS A 340 20.95 -10.48 0.37
N ILE A 341 20.59 -9.40 -0.35
CA ILE A 341 21.40 -8.94 -1.49
C ILE A 341 22.86 -8.65 -1.08
N GLY A 342 23.07 -8.16 0.15
CA GLY A 342 24.40 -7.93 0.71
C GLY A 342 25.24 -9.20 0.93
N TRP A 343 24.67 -10.41 0.82
CA TRP A 343 25.42 -11.67 0.93
C TRP A 343 26.08 -12.12 -0.37
N LYS A 344 25.71 -11.52 -1.50
CA LYS A 344 26.27 -11.85 -2.81
C LYS A 344 27.81 -11.86 -2.82
N ASP A 345 28.43 -10.78 -2.37
CA ASP A 345 29.88 -10.65 -2.38
C ASP A 345 30.57 -11.63 -1.40
N LEU A 346 29.86 -11.99 -0.32
CA LEU A 346 30.33 -13.06 0.59
C LEU A 346 30.28 -14.42 -0.10
N CYS A 347 29.22 -14.75 -0.84
CA CYS A 347 29.13 -15.98 -1.63
C CYS A 347 30.30 -16.09 -2.62
N ILE A 348 30.52 -15.02 -3.41
CA ILE A 348 31.64 -14.98 -4.36
C ILE A 348 33.00 -15.15 -3.66
N TYR A 349 33.18 -14.54 -2.49
CA TYR A 349 34.43 -14.67 -1.73
C TYR A 349 34.66 -16.09 -1.22
N LEU A 350 33.63 -16.71 -0.63
CA LEU A 350 33.69 -18.07 -0.08
C LEU A 350 33.85 -19.12 -1.17
N HIS A 351 33.14 -19.00 -2.29
CA HIS A 351 33.25 -19.88 -3.45
C HIS A 351 34.70 -19.93 -3.98
N LYS A 352 35.36 -18.76 -4.14
CA LYS A 352 36.79 -18.67 -4.55
C LYS A 352 37.75 -19.32 -3.56
N LYS A 353 37.31 -19.66 -2.37
CA LYS A 353 38.07 -20.32 -1.31
C LYS A 353 37.68 -21.79 -1.13
N GLY A 354 36.88 -22.34 -2.03
CA GLY A 354 36.48 -23.74 -2.04
C GLY A 354 35.40 -24.12 -1.02
N ILE A 355 34.72 -23.16 -0.45
CA ILE A 355 33.59 -23.42 0.47
C ILE A 355 32.36 -23.79 -0.35
N ILE A 356 31.67 -24.86 0.03
CA ILE A 356 30.43 -25.30 -0.58
C ILE A 356 29.31 -24.35 -0.14
N LEU A 357 28.58 -23.80 -1.12
CA LEU A 357 27.49 -22.84 -0.85
C LEU A 357 26.14 -23.42 -1.27
N LYS A 358 25.22 -23.43 -0.35
CA LYS A 358 23.84 -23.85 -0.59
C LYS A 358 22.86 -22.76 -0.15
N THR A 359 21.63 -22.79 -0.66
CA THR A 359 20.62 -21.85 -0.23
C THR A 359 19.30 -22.56 0.07
N TYR A 360 18.64 -22.15 1.14
CA TYR A 360 17.27 -22.57 1.45
C TYR A 360 16.32 -21.45 1.07
N PHE A 361 15.67 -21.60 -0.08
CA PHE A 361 14.81 -20.60 -0.68
C PHE A 361 13.38 -20.67 -0.11
N HIS A 362 12.97 -19.60 0.56
CA HIS A 362 11.64 -19.47 1.18
C HIS A 362 10.64 -18.68 0.32
N GLY A 363 10.99 -18.35 -0.91
CA GLY A 363 10.19 -17.54 -1.80
C GLY A 363 9.13 -18.32 -2.57
N SER A 364 8.19 -17.60 -3.15
CA SER A 364 7.28 -18.06 -4.20
C SER A 364 7.25 -17.04 -5.34
N HIS A 365 6.71 -17.41 -6.50
CA HIS A 365 6.63 -16.48 -7.64
C HIS A 365 5.85 -15.21 -7.31
N SER A 366 4.80 -15.31 -6.49
CA SER A 366 4.00 -14.16 -6.07
C SER A 366 4.75 -13.16 -5.19
N GLN A 367 5.86 -13.55 -4.55
CA GLN A 367 6.68 -12.65 -3.73
C GLN A 367 7.56 -11.69 -4.52
N VAL A 368 7.61 -11.81 -5.86
CA VAL A 368 8.29 -10.81 -6.71
C VAL A 368 7.66 -9.42 -6.60
N THR A 369 6.41 -9.32 -6.16
CA THR A 369 5.73 -8.04 -5.89
C THR A 369 6.23 -7.35 -4.62
N GLU A 370 6.91 -8.07 -3.72
CA GLU A 370 7.52 -7.46 -2.53
C GLU A 370 8.70 -6.55 -2.91
N PRO A 371 8.92 -5.45 -2.17
CA PRO A 371 10.10 -4.62 -2.35
C PRO A 371 11.38 -5.48 -2.28
N TYR A 372 12.20 -5.40 -3.32
CA TYR A 372 13.43 -6.21 -3.48
C TYR A 372 13.23 -7.73 -3.59
N GLY A 373 12.00 -8.25 -3.57
CA GLY A 373 11.72 -9.69 -3.74
C GLY A 373 12.24 -10.22 -5.06
N TRP A 374 11.95 -9.54 -6.15
CA TRP A 374 12.46 -9.85 -7.48
C TRP A 374 14.00 -9.93 -7.53
N GLN A 375 14.68 -8.91 -7.01
CA GLN A 375 16.16 -8.86 -7.06
C GLN A 375 16.79 -10.01 -6.29
N ARG A 376 16.25 -10.36 -5.11
CA ARG A 376 16.76 -11.47 -4.30
C ARG A 376 16.60 -12.82 -5.01
N ASN A 377 15.42 -13.04 -5.60
CA ASN A 377 15.15 -14.29 -6.31
C ASN A 377 16.05 -14.45 -7.52
N MET A 378 16.16 -13.39 -8.34
CA MET A 378 17.04 -13.43 -9.51
C MET A 378 18.51 -13.62 -9.15
N GLU A 379 18.97 -13.05 -8.05
CA GLU A 379 20.37 -13.18 -7.62
C GLU A 379 20.70 -14.62 -7.20
N ILE A 380 19.81 -15.32 -6.49
CA ILE A 380 20.01 -16.73 -6.11
C ILE A 380 20.19 -17.59 -7.36
N PHE A 381 19.27 -17.50 -8.31
CA PHE A 381 19.30 -18.33 -9.52
C PHE A 381 20.46 -17.95 -10.44
N LYS A 382 20.84 -16.67 -10.49
CA LYS A 382 22.04 -16.24 -11.21
C LYS A 382 23.31 -16.84 -10.62
N LEU A 383 23.51 -16.75 -9.31
CA LEU A 383 24.68 -17.34 -8.63
C LEU A 383 24.70 -18.86 -8.76
N HIS A 384 23.55 -19.53 -8.80
CA HIS A 384 23.46 -20.95 -9.03
C HIS A 384 23.86 -21.32 -10.47
N LYS A 385 23.38 -20.61 -11.48
CA LYS A 385 23.75 -20.81 -12.88
C LYS A 385 25.24 -20.51 -13.15
N GLU A 386 25.83 -19.60 -12.38
CA GLU A 386 27.28 -19.30 -12.41
C GLU A 386 28.11 -20.32 -11.62
N GLY A 387 27.52 -21.38 -11.06
CA GLY A 387 28.20 -22.42 -10.27
C GLY A 387 28.68 -21.96 -8.90
N ILE A 388 28.34 -20.73 -8.47
CA ILE A 388 28.75 -20.17 -7.17
C ILE A 388 27.91 -20.79 -6.04
N ILE A 389 26.60 -20.94 -6.22
CA ILE A 389 25.73 -21.71 -5.33
C ILE A 389 25.59 -23.12 -5.88
N ASN A 390 26.01 -24.11 -5.12
CA ASN A 390 26.04 -25.51 -5.55
C ASN A 390 24.64 -26.12 -5.62
N GLN A 391 23.78 -25.88 -4.62
CA GLN A 391 22.44 -26.47 -4.56
C GLN A 391 21.44 -25.51 -3.93
N ILE A 392 20.20 -25.56 -4.42
CA ILE A 392 19.06 -24.82 -3.88
C ILE A 392 18.13 -25.81 -3.18
N ALA A 393 17.66 -25.47 -1.97
CA ALA A 393 16.51 -26.12 -1.36
C ALA A 393 15.31 -25.17 -1.37
N THR A 394 14.10 -25.70 -1.47
CA THR A 394 12.86 -24.93 -1.32
C THR A 394 11.90 -25.61 -0.36
N CYS A 395 11.05 -24.84 0.30
CA CYS A 395 9.98 -25.37 1.14
C CYS A 395 8.65 -25.55 0.39
N LYS A 396 8.57 -25.20 -0.89
CA LYS A 396 7.36 -25.31 -1.71
C LYS A 396 7.52 -26.38 -2.79
N GLU A 397 6.73 -27.44 -2.69
CA GLU A 397 6.81 -28.61 -3.57
C GLU A 397 6.66 -28.25 -5.05
N SER A 398 5.69 -27.40 -5.40
CA SER A 398 5.43 -26.98 -6.79
C SER A 398 6.59 -26.22 -7.46
N LEU A 399 7.58 -25.75 -6.69
CA LEU A 399 8.75 -25.08 -7.24
C LEU A 399 9.87 -26.06 -7.63
N VAL A 400 9.86 -27.28 -7.09
CA VAL A 400 10.92 -28.27 -7.34
C VAL A 400 10.95 -28.65 -8.81
N ASP A 401 9.83 -29.15 -9.35
CA ASP A 401 9.76 -29.58 -10.75
C ASP A 401 9.94 -28.41 -11.71
N PHE A 402 9.33 -27.25 -11.37
CA PHE A 402 9.50 -26.04 -12.19
C PHE A 402 10.98 -25.66 -12.37
N TYR A 403 11.73 -25.56 -11.29
CA TYR A 403 13.14 -25.15 -11.37
C TYR A 403 14.09 -26.25 -11.82
N LYS A 404 13.78 -27.53 -11.57
CA LYS A 404 14.49 -28.65 -12.18
C LYS A 404 14.43 -28.59 -13.71
N ASN A 405 13.25 -28.31 -14.27
CA ASN A 405 13.04 -28.13 -15.71
C ASN A 405 13.81 -26.90 -16.27
N GLN A 406 14.23 -25.96 -15.41
CA GLN A 406 15.09 -24.83 -15.77
C GLN A 406 16.59 -25.14 -15.57
N GLY A 407 16.95 -26.40 -15.31
CA GLY A 407 18.34 -26.83 -15.12
C GLY A 407 18.92 -26.50 -13.75
N CYS A 408 18.07 -26.25 -12.73
CA CYS A 408 18.55 -25.97 -11.37
C CYS A 408 18.65 -27.27 -10.56
N ASP A 409 19.76 -27.45 -9.81
CA ASP A 409 19.83 -28.47 -8.76
C ASP A 409 19.03 -27.97 -7.54
N ILE A 410 17.79 -28.44 -7.42
CA ILE A 410 16.86 -28.01 -6.37
C ILE A 410 16.18 -29.22 -5.70
N VAL A 411 16.07 -29.15 -4.37
CA VAL A 411 15.46 -30.18 -3.53
C VAL A 411 14.37 -29.59 -2.63
N LEU A 412 13.45 -30.44 -2.16
CA LEU A 412 12.41 -30.08 -1.22
C LEU A 412 12.88 -30.27 0.23
N LEU A 413 12.82 -29.22 1.04
CA LEU A 413 12.94 -29.31 2.49
C LEU A 413 11.60 -28.96 3.14
N ARG A 414 10.98 -29.91 3.81
CA ARG A 414 9.69 -29.72 4.47
C ARG A 414 9.87 -29.01 5.81
N ASN A 415 9.13 -27.94 6.04
CA ASN A 415 9.07 -27.28 7.35
C ASN A 415 8.47 -28.23 8.40
N ARG A 416 9.00 -28.15 9.61
CA ARG A 416 8.50 -28.87 10.79
C ARG A 416 8.50 -27.98 12.03
N VAL A 417 7.88 -28.45 13.09
CA VAL A 417 7.91 -27.83 14.42
C VAL A 417 8.25 -28.93 15.42
N SER A 418 9.30 -28.76 16.17
CA SER A 418 9.78 -29.77 17.14
C SER A 418 8.92 -29.83 18.42
N LEU A 419 7.89 -29.02 18.52
CA LEU A 419 7.01 -28.97 19.68
C LEU A 419 6.00 -30.12 19.64
N LYS A 420 5.98 -30.97 20.68
CA LYS A 420 4.94 -31.98 20.83
C LYS A 420 3.58 -31.33 21.06
N PRO A 421 2.53 -31.81 20.39
CA PRO A 421 1.17 -31.30 20.59
C PRO A 421 0.78 -31.38 22.09
N LYS A 422 0.48 -30.26 22.69
CA LYS A 422 -0.05 -30.21 24.06
C LYS A 422 -1.55 -30.45 23.99
N LYS A 423 -2.08 -31.38 24.79
CA LYS A 423 -3.53 -31.53 24.95
C LYS A 423 -4.06 -30.24 25.61
N ASN A 424 -4.79 -29.46 24.85
CA ASN A 424 -5.39 -28.23 25.35
C ASN A 424 -6.65 -28.56 26.16
N LYS A 425 -6.63 -28.34 27.47
CA LYS A 425 -7.81 -28.40 28.34
C LYS A 425 -8.45 -27.01 28.36
N ASN A 426 -9.16 -26.62 27.33
CA ASN A 426 -9.88 -25.35 27.31
C ASN A 426 -11.30 -25.54 27.84
N TYR A 427 -11.53 -25.11 29.06
CA TYR A 427 -12.86 -24.87 29.65
C TYR A 427 -13.20 -23.39 29.51
N GLN A 428 -13.28 -22.88 28.27
CA GLN A 428 -13.72 -21.49 28.04
C GLN A 428 -15.21 -21.47 27.66
N THR A 429 -15.95 -20.58 28.32
CA THR A 429 -17.38 -20.37 28.08
C THR A 429 -17.68 -19.60 26.77
N LYS A 430 -16.64 -19.05 26.14
CA LYS A 430 -16.76 -18.25 24.90
C LYS A 430 -15.85 -18.83 23.81
N LYS A 431 -16.39 -18.95 22.60
CA LYS A 431 -15.61 -19.37 21.42
C LYS A 431 -14.58 -18.30 21.05
N ARG A 432 -13.38 -18.73 20.73
CA ARG A 432 -12.28 -17.85 20.30
C ARG A 432 -11.72 -18.31 18.97
N ILE A 433 -11.55 -17.36 18.04
CA ILE A 433 -11.00 -17.61 16.71
C ILE A 433 -9.76 -16.74 16.53
N GLY A 434 -8.61 -17.36 16.26
CA GLY A 434 -7.36 -16.65 16.04
C GLY A 434 -7.17 -16.24 14.59
N ILE A 435 -6.78 -15.00 14.32
CA ILE A 435 -6.36 -14.50 13.01
C ILE A 435 -4.99 -13.84 13.17
N TYR A 436 -3.96 -14.44 12.59
CA TYR A 436 -2.59 -13.98 12.77
C TYR A 436 -1.91 -13.72 11.44
N ALA A 437 -1.37 -12.52 11.26
CA ALA A 437 -0.65 -12.13 10.06
C ALA A 437 0.52 -11.22 10.41
N ALA A 438 1.65 -11.38 9.73
CA ALA A 438 2.81 -10.52 9.99
C ALA A 438 2.55 -9.05 9.61
N LYS A 439 1.68 -8.82 8.62
CA LYS A 439 1.20 -7.50 8.15
C LYS A 439 -0.25 -7.65 7.74
N THR A 440 -1.15 -6.99 8.45
CA THR A 440 -2.60 -7.04 8.16
C THR A 440 -2.99 -6.34 6.87
N GLU A 441 -2.23 -5.34 6.46
CA GLU A 441 -2.44 -4.57 5.22
C GLU A 441 -1.91 -5.30 3.96
N ASP A 442 -1.20 -6.40 4.14
CA ASP A 442 -0.73 -7.21 3.01
C ASP A 442 -1.92 -7.98 2.42
N PHE A 443 -2.34 -7.61 1.21
CA PHE A 443 -3.43 -8.26 0.47
C PHE A 443 -3.30 -9.79 0.46
N ARG A 444 -2.07 -10.32 0.36
CA ARG A 444 -1.82 -11.77 0.36
C ARG A 444 -2.29 -12.48 1.63
N LYS A 445 -2.39 -11.76 2.75
CA LYS A 445 -2.79 -12.32 4.06
C LYS A 445 -4.30 -12.47 4.23
N ASN A 446 -5.08 -11.86 3.36
CA ASN A 446 -6.53 -12.05 3.28
C ASN A 446 -7.26 -11.88 4.63
N VAL A 447 -6.86 -10.90 5.41
CA VAL A 447 -7.34 -10.74 6.80
C VAL A 447 -8.83 -10.39 6.86
N PHE A 448 -9.29 -9.53 5.95
CA PHE A 448 -10.65 -9.01 5.98
C PHE A 448 -11.71 -10.03 5.58
N ASP A 449 -11.45 -10.92 4.60
CA ASP A 449 -12.36 -12.02 4.27
C ASP A 449 -12.46 -13.03 5.42
N GLN A 450 -11.36 -13.24 6.17
CA GLN A 450 -11.39 -14.09 7.36
C GLN A 450 -12.23 -13.47 8.49
N ILE A 451 -12.14 -12.15 8.72
CA ILE A 451 -13.00 -11.42 9.69
C ILE A 451 -14.48 -11.51 9.24
N ALA A 452 -14.75 -11.24 7.97
CA ALA A 452 -16.11 -11.34 7.41
C ALA A 452 -16.69 -12.75 7.55
N ALA A 453 -15.88 -13.79 7.33
CA ALA A 453 -16.28 -15.18 7.52
C ALA A 453 -16.68 -15.49 8.97
N VAL A 454 -15.99 -14.91 9.95
CA VAL A 454 -16.35 -15.07 11.37
C VAL A 454 -17.71 -14.42 11.65
N SER A 455 -18.04 -13.28 11.04
CA SER A 455 -19.34 -12.63 11.22
C SER A 455 -20.50 -13.50 10.71
N LEU A 456 -20.29 -14.27 9.66
CA LEU A 456 -21.29 -15.19 9.09
C LEU A 456 -21.60 -16.43 9.97
N LEU A 457 -20.86 -16.62 11.05
CA LEU A 457 -21.20 -17.64 12.05
C LEU A 457 -22.41 -17.26 12.91
N ASN A 458 -22.83 -16.00 12.86
CA ASN A 458 -23.98 -15.44 13.58
C ASN A 458 -23.95 -15.66 15.13
N ASP A 459 -22.76 -15.73 15.71
CA ASP A 459 -22.55 -15.91 17.14
C ASP A 459 -21.80 -14.71 17.72
N LYS A 460 -22.53 -13.74 18.27
CA LYS A 460 -21.99 -12.49 18.86
C LYS A 460 -21.10 -12.72 20.10
N LYS A 461 -21.02 -13.95 20.63
CA LYS A 461 -20.17 -14.30 21.76
C LYS A 461 -18.75 -14.66 21.31
N ILE A 462 -18.51 -14.82 20.02
CA ILE A 462 -17.19 -15.11 19.47
C ILE A 462 -16.25 -13.94 19.72
N ILE A 463 -15.03 -14.27 20.12
CA ILE A 463 -13.93 -13.31 20.26
C ILE A 463 -12.90 -13.62 19.17
N ILE A 464 -12.55 -12.62 18.37
CA ILE A 464 -11.42 -12.69 17.45
C ILE A 464 -10.15 -12.34 18.22
N ASP A 465 -9.18 -13.26 18.24
CA ASP A 465 -7.84 -13.01 18.78
C ASP A 465 -6.88 -12.69 17.63
N MET A 466 -6.32 -11.47 17.61
CA MET A 466 -5.53 -10.98 16.48
C MET A 466 -4.18 -10.39 16.92
N VAL A 467 -3.14 -10.69 16.14
CA VAL A 467 -1.81 -10.07 16.27
C VAL A 467 -1.13 -9.97 14.89
N PRO A 468 -0.71 -8.78 14.46
CA PRO A 468 -1.01 -7.47 15.06
C PRO A 468 -2.45 -7.04 14.77
N MET A 469 -3.02 -6.30 15.72
CA MET A 469 -4.37 -5.75 15.65
C MET A 469 -4.28 -4.34 15.07
N THR A 470 -4.65 -4.15 13.81
CA THR A 470 -4.58 -2.83 13.15
C THR A 470 -5.85 -2.03 13.37
N LYS A 471 -5.76 -0.70 13.21
CA LYS A 471 -6.91 0.19 13.30
C LYS A 471 -8.01 -0.22 12.31
N GLN A 472 -7.65 -0.56 11.06
CA GLN A 472 -8.61 -0.99 10.04
C GLN A 472 -9.33 -2.28 10.44
N ALA A 473 -8.60 -3.28 10.97
CA ALA A 473 -9.22 -4.52 11.43
C ALA A 473 -10.16 -4.28 12.62
N MET A 474 -9.80 -3.40 13.57
CA MET A 474 -10.67 -3.01 14.68
C MET A 474 -11.95 -2.35 14.18
N THR A 475 -11.83 -1.34 13.32
CA THR A 475 -12.99 -0.64 12.73
C THR A 475 -13.89 -1.61 11.97
N PHE A 476 -13.33 -2.56 11.22
CA PHE A 476 -14.13 -3.54 10.48
C PHE A 476 -14.85 -4.53 11.41
N CYS A 477 -14.19 -4.97 12.48
CA CYS A 477 -14.84 -5.79 13.51
C CYS A 477 -16.00 -5.04 14.19
N ASP A 478 -15.81 -3.77 14.53
CA ASP A 478 -16.84 -2.91 15.13
C ASP A 478 -18.05 -2.76 14.19
N LEU A 479 -17.82 -2.52 12.89
CA LEU A 479 -18.88 -2.47 11.87
C LEU A 479 -19.70 -3.77 11.82
N LEU A 480 -19.04 -4.92 11.99
CA LEU A 480 -19.68 -6.23 11.96
C LEU A 480 -20.25 -6.68 13.33
N GLY A 481 -20.09 -5.87 14.37
CA GLY A 481 -20.51 -6.19 15.73
C GLY A 481 -19.71 -7.35 16.37
N LEU A 482 -18.45 -7.54 15.98
CA LEU A 482 -17.55 -8.59 16.46
C LEU A 482 -16.62 -8.06 17.55
N LYS A 483 -16.41 -8.86 18.59
CA LYS A 483 -15.43 -8.55 19.61
C LYS A 483 -14.03 -8.98 19.17
N ILE A 484 -13.06 -8.05 19.21
CA ILE A 484 -11.66 -8.30 18.90
C ILE A 484 -10.79 -8.08 20.15
N GLU A 485 -9.80 -8.95 20.34
CA GLU A 485 -8.78 -8.85 21.39
C GLU A 485 -7.42 -9.18 20.78
N GLY A 486 -6.33 -8.60 21.29
CA GLY A 486 -5.02 -8.93 20.76
C GLY A 486 -3.92 -7.97 21.18
N SER A 487 -2.95 -7.81 20.29
CA SER A 487 -1.85 -6.86 20.43
C SER A 487 -1.69 -6.06 19.15
N GLU A 488 -1.56 -4.74 19.26
CA GLU A 488 -1.27 -3.87 18.12
C GLU A 488 0.15 -4.07 17.57
N ASN A 489 1.05 -4.57 18.40
CA ASN A 489 2.44 -4.82 18.04
C ASN A 489 2.72 -6.31 17.88
N PRO A 490 3.70 -6.69 17.04
CA PRO A 490 4.22 -8.06 17.01
C PRO A 490 4.72 -8.49 18.39
N ILE A 491 4.42 -9.72 18.77
CA ILE A 491 4.80 -10.32 20.06
C ILE A 491 5.83 -11.46 19.86
N PRO A 492 6.57 -11.84 20.90
CA PRO A 492 7.47 -12.98 20.86
C PRO A 492 6.74 -14.29 20.48
N ARG A 493 7.45 -15.21 19.81
CA ARG A 493 6.89 -16.51 19.37
C ARG A 493 6.23 -17.29 20.50
N GLU A 494 6.88 -17.36 21.66
CA GLU A 494 6.33 -18.09 22.81
C GLU A 494 4.99 -17.53 23.30
N GLU A 495 4.85 -16.21 23.29
CA GLU A 495 3.61 -15.54 23.66
C GLU A 495 2.54 -15.78 22.60
N LEU A 496 2.93 -15.71 21.32
CA LEU A 496 2.02 -16.02 20.20
C LEU A 496 1.48 -17.46 20.32
N LEU A 497 2.33 -18.43 20.55
CA LEU A 497 1.91 -19.83 20.75
C LEU A 497 0.97 -20.00 21.94
N LYS A 498 1.24 -19.30 23.06
CA LYS A 498 0.32 -19.31 24.22
C LYS A 498 -1.06 -18.73 23.89
N ARG A 499 -1.10 -17.68 23.04
CA ARG A 499 -2.37 -17.09 22.57
C ARG A 499 -3.10 -18.05 21.62
N MET A 500 -2.41 -18.57 20.61
CA MET A 500 -2.96 -19.53 19.64
C MET A 500 -3.57 -20.74 20.34
N GLY A 501 -2.92 -21.23 21.40
CA GLY A 501 -3.39 -22.36 22.21
C GLY A 501 -4.66 -22.11 23.04
N LYS A 502 -5.11 -20.86 23.16
CA LYS A 502 -6.37 -20.49 23.84
C LYS A 502 -7.56 -20.44 22.88
N ASN A 503 -7.35 -20.55 21.58
CA ASN A 503 -8.40 -20.47 20.57
C ASN A 503 -9.03 -21.85 20.32
N ASP A 504 -10.24 -21.85 19.79
CA ASP A 504 -10.90 -23.08 19.33
C ASP A 504 -10.41 -23.49 17.95
N ILE A 505 -10.08 -22.48 17.12
CA ILE A 505 -9.53 -22.61 15.79
C ILE A 505 -8.68 -21.39 15.47
N ASN A 506 -7.63 -21.56 14.68
CA ASN A 506 -6.86 -20.44 14.10
C ASN A 506 -7.08 -20.40 12.58
N LEU A 507 -7.06 -19.20 12.01
CA LEU A 507 -7.24 -18.97 10.59
C LEU A 507 -5.94 -18.44 9.97
N TYR A 508 -5.57 -19.02 8.85
CA TYR A 508 -4.47 -18.58 8.00
C TYR A 508 -4.82 -18.81 6.51
N VAL A 509 -6.02 -18.36 6.12
CA VAL A 509 -6.55 -18.51 4.77
C VAL A 509 -6.00 -17.37 3.91
N THR A 510 -4.79 -17.54 3.40
CA THR A 510 -4.02 -16.55 2.65
C THR A 510 -4.12 -16.80 1.15
N PHE A 511 -3.98 -15.76 0.32
CA PHE A 511 -3.96 -15.90 -1.14
C PHE A 511 -2.64 -16.45 -1.69
N SER A 512 -1.54 -16.28 -0.98
CA SER A 512 -0.25 -16.77 -1.42
C SER A 512 0.73 -16.96 -0.28
N GLU A 513 1.27 -18.17 -0.20
CA GLU A 513 2.34 -18.55 0.72
C GLU A 513 3.29 -19.55 0.08
N CYS A 514 4.41 -19.77 0.72
CA CYS A 514 5.33 -20.85 0.35
C CYS A 514 5.02 -22.13 1.12
N ALA A 515 5.47 -22.18 2.37
CA ALA A 515 5.13 -23.20 3.35
C ALA A 515 5.10 -22.52 4.73
N PRO A 516 3.96 -21.94 5.13
CA PRO A 516 3.89 -21.11 6.32
C PRO A 516 4.09 -21.93 7.60
N MET A 517 4.83 -21.36 8.56
CA MET A 517 5.04 -21.99 9.88
C MET A 517 3.77 -21.97 10.74
N LEU A 518 2.94 -20.94 10.59
CA LEU A 518 1.80 -20.68 11.48
C LEU A 518 0.80 -21.84 11.59
N PRO A 519 0.39 -22.52 10.49
CA PRO A 519 -0.52 -23.66 10.60
C PRO A 519 0.06 -24.80 11.45
N ILE A 520 1.32 -25.18 11.23
CA ILE A 520 1.96 -26.26 12.01
C ILE A 520 2.28 -25.82 13.45
N GLU A 521 2.58 -24.55 13.68
CA GLU A 521 2.72 -23.96 15.01
C GLU A 521 1.38 -23.96 15.77
N SER A 522 0.26 -23.69 15.10
CA SER A 522 -1.08 -23.80 15.69
C SER A 522 -1.37 -25.21 16.20
N PHE A 523 -1.16 -26.21 15.36
CA PHE A 523 -1.36 -27.60 15.75
C PHE A 523 -0.44 -28.05 16.87
N SER A 524 0.77 -27.51 16.97
CA SER A 524 1.67 -27.79 18.09
C SER A 524 1.12 -27.31 19.44
N THR A 525 0.14 -26.41 19.44
CA THR A 525 -0.60 -25.96 20.63
C THR A 525 -1.90 -26.75 20.87
N GLY A 526 -2.24 -27.72 20.02
CA GLY A 526 -3.47 -28.51 20.08
C GLY A 526 -4.68 -27.83 19.44
N VAL A 527 -4.48 -26.77 18.64
CA VAL A 527 -5.54 -26.02 17.98
C VAL A 527 -5.44 -26.18 16.45
N PRO A 528 -6.52 -26.60 15.76
CA PRO A 528 -6.52 -26.71 14.31
C PRO A 528 -6.37 -25.32 13.65
N CYS A 529 -5.81 -25.31 12.44
CA CYS A 529 -5.65 -24.09 11.66
C CYS A 529 -6.21 -24.31 10.24
N LEU A 530 -7.14 -23.45 9.83
CA LEU A 530 -7.57 -23.38 8.43
C LEU A 530 -6.52 -22.69 7.58
N THR A 531 -6.36 -23.17 6.34
CA THR A 531 -5.40 -22.63 5.37
C THR A 531 -6.06 -22.41 4.02
N GLY A 532 -5.46 -21.57 3.18
CA GLY A 532 -5.78 -21.50 1.75
C GLY A 532 -5.13 -22.64 0.98
N ASN A 533 -5.52 -22.81 -0.28
CA ASN A 533 -5.03 -23.85 -1.18
C ASN A 533 -3.80 -23.40 -1.99
N ASN A 534 -2.80 -22.81 -1.33
CA ASN A 534 -1.63 -22.23 -2.00
C ASN A 534 -0.29 -22.79 -1.52
N HIS A 535 -0.30 -23.79 -0.66
CA HIS A 535 0.84 -24.58 -0.19
C HIS A 535 0.50 -26.07 -0.23
N HIS A 536 1.46 -26.95 -0.04
CA HIS A 536 1.30 -28.39 -0.21
C HIS A 536 0.94 -29.15 1.08
N TYR A 537 0.80 -28.45 2.22
CA TYR A 537 0.35 -29.10 3.45
C TYR A 537 -1.01 -29.75 3.23
N PHE A 538 -1.15 -30.97 3.67
CA PHE A 538 -2.37 -31.78 3.61
C PHE A 538 -2.81 -32.24 2.22
N LYS A 539 -2.08 -31.90 1.14
CA LYS A 539 -2.40 -32.34 -0.22
C LYS A 539 -2.44 -33.87 -0.28
N ASN A 540 -3.50 -34.43 -0.84
CA ASN A 540 -3.79 -35.87 -0.92
C ASN A 540 -3.91 -36.56 0.45
N HIS A 541 -4.15 -35.83 1.52
CA HIS A 541 -4.39 -36.34 2.86
C HIS A 541 -5.83 -36.04 3.31
N GLN A 542 -6.41 -36.87 4.18
CA GLN A 542 -7.78 -36.66 4.67
C GLN A 542 -8.00 -35.31 5.36
N LEU A 543 -6.95 -34.68 5.89
CA LEU A 543 -7.00 -33.33 6.46
C LEU A 543 -7.38 -32.25 5.46
N GLU A 544 -7.11 -32.45 4.17
CA GLU A 544 -7.39 -31.45 3.12
C GLU A 544 -8.87 -31.07 3.11
N LYS A 545 -9.77 -32.07 3.21
CA LYS A 545 -11.22 -31.84 3.24
C LYS A 545 -11.69 -30.98 4.40
N TYR A 546 -10.96 -30.98 5.53
CA TYR A 546 -11.33 -30.26 6.74
C TYR A 546 -10.64 -28.89 6.86
N LEU A 547 -9.40 -28.78 6.39
CA LEU A 547 -8.52 -27.65 6.72
C LEU A 547 -8.21 -26.72 5.56
N VAL A 548 -8.42 -27.15 4.31
CA VAL A 548 -8.08 -26.36 3.14
C VAL A 548 -9.32 -25.67 2.58
N VAL A 549 -9.25 -24.37 2.42
CA VAL A 549 -10.25 -23.54 1.74
C VAL A 549 -9.82 -23.38 0.30
N ASN A 550 -10.65 -23.84 -0.65
CA ASN A 550 -10.32 -23.80 -2.08
C ASN A 550 -10.61 -22.45 -2.73
N ASN A 551 -11.54 -21.69 -2.17
CA ASN A 551 -11.87 -20.33 -2.62
C ASN A 551 -11.58 -19.34 -1.49
N GLU A 552 -10.34 -18.91 -1.39
CA GLU A 552 -9.85 -18.06 -0.32
C GLU A 552 -10.50 -16.66 -0.29
N SER A 553 -11.06 -16.20 -1.41
CA SER A 553 -11.78 -14.92 -1.50
C SER A 553 -13.25 -14.99 -1.09
N SER A 554 -13.76 -16.20 -0.77
CA SER A 554 -15.14 -16.39 -0.35
C SER A 554 -15.27 -16.46 1.17
N SER A 555 -15.72 -15.40 1.79
CA SER A 555 -16.04 -15.38 3.23
C SER A 555 -17.08 -16.44 3.60
N ILE A 556 -17.98 -16.82 2.67
CA ILE A 556 -18.95 -17.90 2.87
C ILE A 556 -18.24 -19.25 2.97
N ASP A 557 -17.33 -19.56 2.02
CA ASP A 557 -16.61 -20.83 2.03
C ASP A 557 -15.71 -20.97 3.25
N ILE A 558 -15.05 -19.88 3.63
CA ILE A 558 -14.26 -19.83 4.86
C ILE A 558 -15.17 -20.11 6.07
N SER A 559 -16.34 -19.47 6.17
CA SER A 559 -17.28 -19.65 7.29
C SER A 559 -17.80 -21.08 7.39
N LEU A 560 -18.17 -21.69 6.26
CA LEU A 560 -18.59 -23.10 6.21
C LEU A 560 -17.47 -24.02 6.67
N LYS A 561 -16.24 -23.75 6.25
CA LYS A 561 -15.07 -24.54 6.65
C LYS A 561 -14.74 -24.38 8.14
N ILE A 562 -14.94 -23.18 8.72
CA ILE A 562 -14.82 -22.99 10.19
C ILE A 562 -15.82 -23.88 10.93
N LYS A 563 -17.09 -23.90 10.54
CA LYS A 563 -18.12 -24.76 11.15
C LYS A 563 -17.73 -26.24 11.08
N GLN A 564 -17.38 -26.71 9.88
CA GLN A 564 -16.95 -28.09 9.65
C GLN A 564 -15.73 -28.47 10.53
N CYS A 565 -14.76 -27.57 10.65
CA CYS A 565 -13.55 -27.81 11.45
C CYS A 565 -13.88 -27.89 12.95
N LEU A 566 -14.75 -27.02 13.46
CA LEU A 566 -15.15 -27.02 14.88
C LEU A 566 -15.94 -28.27 15.23
N GLU A 567 -16.81 -28.75 14.35
CA GLU A 567 -17.61 -29.97 14.55
C GLU A 567 -16.75 -31.24 14.55
N ASN A 568 -15.67 -31.27 13.76
CA ASN A 568 -14.81 -32.44 13.60
C ASN A 568 -13.44 -32.31 14.30
N LYS A 569 -13.32 -31.44 15.30
CA LYS A 569 -12.03 -31.08 15.93
C LYS A 569 -11.23 -32.29 16.41
N ASN A 570 -11.87 -33.24 17.06
CA ASN A 570 -11.19 -34.44 17.61
C ASN A 570 -10.61 -35.33 16.50
N GLU A 571 -11.38 -35.55 15.44
CA GLU A 571 -10.92 -36.32 14.28
C GLU A 571 -9.74 -35.61 13.58
N ILE A 572 -9.85 -34.31 13.39
CA ILE A 572 -8.79 -33.47 12.79
C ILE A 572 -7.48 -33.57 13.59
N ILE A 573 -7.54 -33.50 14.92
CA ILE A 573 -6.35 -33.61 15.75
C ILE A 573 -5.72 -35.01 15.65
N LYS A 574 -6.55 -36.07 15.57
CA LYS A 574 -6.06 -37.44 15.38
C LYS A 574 -5.34 -37.57 14.03
N LEU A 575 -5.99 -37.17 12.94
CA LEU A 575 -5.43 -37.20 11.59
C LEU A 575 -4.17 -36.33 11.47
N TYR A 576 -4.12 -35.20 12.17
CA TYR A 576 -2.95 -34.34 12.18
C TYR A 576 -1.75 -35.02 12.84
N ASN A 577 -1.95 -35.73 13.94
CA ASN A 577 -0.86 -36.43 14.61
C ASN A 577 -0.23 -37.52 13.70
N GLU A 578 -1.03 -38.22 12.92
CA GLU A 578 -0.58 -39.20 11.94
C GLU A 578 0.22 -38.50 10.80
N TRP A 579 -0.35 -37.43 10.23
CA TRP A 579 0.31 -36.63 9.22
C TRP A 579 1.63 -36.01 9.72
N TYR A 580 1.63 -35.51 10.97
CA TYR A 580 2.79 -34.87 11.57
C TYR A 580 3.99 -35.83 11.65
N LEU A 581 3.80 -37.04 12.12
CA LEU A 581 4.87 -38.05 12.23
C LEU A 581 5.51 -38.34 10.85
N ASN A 582 4.71 -38.47 9.82
CA ASN A 582 5.20 -38.67 8.46
C ASN A 582 5.93 -37.42 7.94
N ASN A 583 5.36 -36.23 8.13
CA ASN A 583 6.01 -34.98 7.70
C ASN A 583 7.34 -34.74 8.44
N GLU A 584 7.42 -35.05 9.72
CA GLU A 584 8.65 -34.97 10.51
C GLU A 584 9.73 -35.91 9.98
N ALA A 585 9.38 -37.16 9.69
CA ALA A 585 10.30 -38.15 9.14
C ALA A 585 10.84 -37.71 7.76
N LEU A 586 9.93 -37.26 6.86
CA LEU A 586 10.32 -36.73 5.55
C LEU A 586 11.19 -35.47 5.66
N SER A 587 10.89 -34.58 6.61
CA SER A 587 11.68 -33.39 6.88
C SER A 587 13.11 -33.74 7.34
N LYS A 588 13.25 -34.67 8.30
CA LYS A 588 14.57 -35.12 8.80
C LYS A 588 15.37 -35.75 7.67
N LYS A 589 14.77 -36.69 6.93
CA LYS A 589 15.43 -37.33 5.78
C LYS A 589 15.89 -36.31 4.74
N GLY A 590 15.01 -35.34 4.38
CA GLY A 590 15.36 -34.30 3.42
C GLY A 590 16.55 -33.43 3.88
N VAL A 591 16.60 -33.08 5.17
CA VAL A 591 17.74 -32.31 5.74
C VAL A 591 19.00 -33.14 5.73
N GLU A 592 18.94 -34.43 6.12
CA GLU A 592 20.09 -35.32 6.08
C GLU A 592 20.67 -35.49 4.65
N GLU A 593 19.78 -35.65 3.66
CA GLU A 593 20.19 -35.72 2.26
C GLU A 593 20.79 -34.41 1.76
N TYR A 594 20.22 -33.29 2.12
CA TYR A 594 20.69 -31.96 1.74
C TYR A 594 22.04 -31.60 2.37
N LEU A 595 22.34 -32.10 3.58
CA LEU A 595 23.58 -31.88 4.30
C LEU A 595 24.68 -32.89 3.90
N LYS A 596 24.40 -33.96 3.14
CA LYS A 596 25.44 -34.84 2.61
C LYS A 596 26.34 -34.03 1.69
N ILE A 597 27.62 -34.00 2.03
CA ILE A 597 28.65 -33.36 1.21
C ILE A 597 28.72 -34.13 -0.09
N GLN A 598 28.31 -33.54 -1.20
CA GLN A 598 28.64 -34.10 -2.51
C GLN A 598 30.14 -33.95 -2.68
N GLU A 599 30.88 -35.06 -2.74
CA GLU A 599 32.25 -35.02 -3.19
C GLU A 599 32.27 -34.31 -4.54
N VAL A 600 33.01 -33.21 -4.61
CA VAL A 600 33.17 -32.44 -5.84
C VAL A 600 33.79 -33.38 -6.85
N LYS A 601 33.03 -33.84 -7.82
CA LYS A 601 33.63 -34.48 -9.01
C LYS A 601 34.43 -33.40 -9.71
N ASN A 602 35.73 -33.40 -9.45
CA ASN A 602 36.71 -32.70 -10.27
C ASN A 602 36.75 -33.41 -11.61
N GLU A 603 35.82 -33.08 -12.51
CA GLU A 603 36.03 -33.32 -13.92
C GLU A 603 36.84 -32.14 -14.48
N LYS A 604 38.03 -32.50 -14.94
CA LYS A 604 39.07 -31.65 -15.54
C LYS A 604 38.62 -30.87 -16.75
#